data_273e415c1b645d00dd4843c609bae37b
#
_entry.id   273e415c1b645d00dd4843c609bae37b
#
_cell.length_a   1.000
_cell.length_b   1.000
_cell.length_c   1.000
_cell.angle_alpha   90.00
_cell.angle_beta   90.00
_cell.angle_gamma   90.00
#
_symmetry.space_group_name_H-M   'P 1'
#
loop_
_entity.id
_entity.type
_entity.pdbx_description
1 polymer ?
#
loop_
_entity_poly.entity_id
_entity_poly.type
_entity_poly.pdbx_seq_one_letter_code
_entity_poly.pdbx_strand_id
1 'polypeptide(L)'
;MWYFFPGFIAGAMAALFLFSPAPAVEICPEWWGGLKNLSAIEKSPGGTPTASFFVRAGDRDYFLLKGDGGVSVSGSVTDGLAAFSGNGLFYARYQKVGNDVEFFNAKGDRFWKIDSMEYPYLSFGGKVVLLMNGDQSGIRMVDYNGNLANIRISGRTCTAIAFSDAGDYSAVGFLDGSYYFLSPKGTMIHYGMTPKGTMVKGLAVNRDGSHGAVHYGNTETDRVRVVAIASDDYDEVDLAHAHPVKTSLHVNGGGYCTIIDTDRVLYISPSGSVKLNIPVPAKREGHSSISCSGALYAVSYTMRTGPSRLLLFRDDGVMLFTKDFPGESFLDASLREGLLFLRGSDSVFCYSLHGIQTP
;
A
#
# COMPACT_ATOMS: atom_id res chain seq x y z
N MET A 1 -62.71 -1.65 -9.14
CA MET A 1 -61.76 -0.54 -8.91
C MET A 1 -60.92 -0.68 -7.65
N TRP A 2 -60.93 -1.82 -6.93
CA TRP A 2 -60.22 -2.02 -5.64
C TRP A 2 -58.98 -2.93 -5.72
N TYR A 3 -58.66 -3.50 -6.88
CA TYR A 3 -57.53 -4.42 -7.05
C TYR A 3 -56.22 -3.73 -7.47
N PHE A 4 -56.25 -2.43 -7.78
CA PHE A 4 -55.04 -1.68 -8.17
C PHE A 4 -54.22 -1.14 -7.00
N PHE A 5 -54.82 -0.98 -5.83
CA PHE A 5 -54.15 -0.37 -4.67
C PHE A 5 -53.07 -1.25 -4.00
N PRO A 6 -53.30 -2.58 -3.78
CA PRO A 6 -52.29 -3.42 -3.16
C PRO A 6 -51.05 -3.61 -4.04
N GLY A 7 -51.23 -3.68 -5.38
CA GLY A 7 -50.12 -3.82 -6.31
C GLY A 7 -49.21 -2.58 -6.39
N PHE A 8 -49.83 -1.39 -6.29
CA PHE A 8 -49.11 -0.13 -6.27
C PHE A 8 -48.28 0.05 -4.98
N ILE A 9 -48.83 -0.30 -3.82
CA ILE A 9 -48.11 -0.26 -2.53
C ILE A 9 -46.97 -1.29 -2.50
N ALA A 10 -47.21 -2.51 -2.97
CA ALA A 10 -46.15 -3.53 -3.07
C ALA A 10 -45.06 -3.14 -4.05
N GLY A 11 -45.42 -2.53 -5.18
CA GLY A 11 -44.46 -2.03 -6.17
C GLY A 11 -43.67 -0.82 -5.64
N ALA A 12 -44.29 0.09 -4.94
CA ALA A 12 -43.62 1.24 -4.31
C ALA A 12 -42.70 0.81 -3.16
N MET A 13 -43.11 -0.17 -2.35
CA MET A 13 -42.28 -0.75 -1.31
C MET A 13 -41.08 -1.51 -1.93
N ALA A 14 -41.29 -2.34 -2.95
CA ALA A 14 -40.25 -3.01 -3.67
C ALA A 14 -39.26 -2.02 -4.33
N ALA A 15 -39.79 -0.92 -4.92
CA ALA A 15 -38.96 0.15 -5.46
C ALA A 15 -38.15 0.86 -4.38
N LEU A 16 -38.69 1.13 -3.21
CA LEU A 16 -37.97 1.70 -2.06
C LEU A 16 -36.87 0.77 -1.54
N PHE A 17 -37.09 -0.54 -1.57
CA PHE A 17 -36.05 -1.53 -1.19
C PHE A 17 -35.00 -1.75 -2.28
N LEU A 18 -35.42 -1.70 -3.56
CA LEU A 18 -34.51 -1.92 -4.70
C LEU A 18 -33.75 -0.66 -5.10
N PHE A 19 -34.25 0.53 -4.77
CA PHE A 19 -33.64 1.83 -5.07
C PHE A 19 -33.32 2.62 -3.80
N SER A 20 -33.09 1.95 -2.66
CA SER A 20 -32.42 2.61 -1.54
C SER A 20 -31.11 3.17 -2.06
N PRO A 21 -30.93 4.50 -2.12
CA PRO A 21 -29.67 5.05 -2.54
C PRO A 21 -28.59 4.45 -1.63
N ALA A 22 -27.55 3.89 -2.20
CA ALA A 22 -26.39 3.48 -1.42
C ALA A 22 -26.01 4.66 -0.52
N PRO A 23 -25.73 4.44 0.77
CA PRO A 23 -25.42 5.52 1.67
C PRO A 23 -24.30 6.36 1.04
N ALA A 24 -24.59 7.63 0.82
CA ALA A 24 -23.62 8.56 0.25
C ALA A 24 -22.44 8.65 1.24
N VAL A 25 -21.23 8.36 0.76
CA VAL A 25 -20.03 8.59 1.55
C VAL A 25 -19.80 10.08 1.58
N GLU A 26 -19.87 10.66 2.75
CA GLU A 26 -19.51 12.06 2.95
C GLU A 26 -18.03 12.17 3.28
N ILE A 27 -17.30 12.99 2.52
CA ILE A 27 -15.87 13.22 2.68
C ILE A 27 -15.68 14.63 3.20
N CYS A 28 -15.39 14.75 4.49
CA CYS A 28 -15.22 16.02 5.16
C CYS A 28 -13.74 16.34 5.37
N PRO A 29 -13.26 17.51 4.94
CA PRO A 29 -11.91 17.95 5.27
C PRO A 29 -11.78 18.20 6.77
N GLU A 30 -10.80 17.56 7.41
CA GLU A 30 -10.52 17.73 8.83
C GLU A 30 -9.44 18.79 9.04
N TRP A 31 -8.33 18.66 8.32
CA TRP A 31 -7.23 19.60 8.39
C TRP A 31 -6.30 19.45 7.18
N TRP A 32 -5.49 20.47 6.96
CA TRP A 32 -4.41 20.46 5.98
C TRP A 32 -3.22 21.28 6.49
N GLY A 33 -2.04 21.05 5.95
CA GLY A 33 -0.84 21.79 6.30
C GLY A 33 0.29 21.62 5.29
N GLY A 34 1.20 22.58 5.27
CA GLY A 34 2.42 22.48 4.49
C GLY A 34 3.48 21.64 5.21
N LEU A 35 4.20 20.79 4.49
CA LEU A 35 5.28 19.95 5.05
C LEU A 35 6.37 20.76 5.77
N LYS A 36 6.59 22.01 5.36
CA LYS A 36 7.58 22.92 5.98
C LYS A 36 7.13 23.51 7.32
N ASN A 37 5.83 23.48 7.63
CA ASN A 37 5.22 24.10 8.80
C ASN A 37 4.22 23.16 9.49
N LEU A 38 4.58 21.90 9.69
CA LEU A 38 3.69 20.91 10.32
C LEU A 38 3.27 21.28 11.75
N SER A 39 4.03 22.12 12.44
CA SER A 39 3.67 22.66 13.76
C SER A 39 2.53 23.69 13.73
N ALA A 40 2.20 24.23 12.56
CA ALA A 40 1.16 25.25 12.35
C ALA A 40 -0.09 24.69 11.66
N ILE A 41 -0.39 23.39 11.81
CA ILE A 41 -1.59 22.78 11.25
C ILE A 41 -2.83 23.40 11.88
N GLU A 42 -3.70 23.97 11.06
CA GLU A 42 -5.01 24.44 11.48
C GLU A 42 -5.90 23.23 11.81
N LYS A 43 -6.36 23.16 13.04
CA LYS A 43 -7.18 22.06 13.55
C LYS A 43 -8.65 22.36 13.32
N SER A 44 -9.40 21.38 12.80
CA SER A 44 -10.86 21.39 12.88
C SER A 44 -11.31 20.95 14.29
N PRO A 45 -12.37 21.52 14.86
CA PRO A 45 -12.88 21.14 16.19
C PRO A 45 -13.71 19.84 16.12
N GLY A 46 -13.09 18.73 15.83
CA GLY A 46 -13.71 17.40 15.75
C GLY A 46 -13.04 16.41 16.69
N GLY A 47 -13.74 15.32 17.03
CA GLY A 47 -13.30 14.29 17.98
C GLY A 47 -11.94 13.67 17.63
N THR A 48 -11.31 13.09 18.62
CA THR A 48 -9.94 12.53 18.55
C THR A 48 -9.91 11.16 17.88
N PRO A 49 -9.58 11.05 16.58
CA PRO A 49 -9.25 9.77 15.97
C PRO A 49 -7.94 9.24 16.55
N THR A 50 -7.87 7.96 16.83
CA THR A 50 -6.66 7.28 17.36
C THR A 50 -5.61 7.02 16.29
N ALA A 51 -5.99 7.08 15.02
CA ALA A 51 -5.10 6.82 13.89
C ALA A 51 -3.90 7.77 13.88
N SER A 52 -2.74 7.21 13.56
CA SER A 52 -1.50 7.96 13.37
C SER A 52 -0.96 7.75 11.97
N PHE A 53 -0.43 8.82 11.39
CA PHE A 53 0.10 8.83 10.03
C PHE A 53 1.57 9.24 10.04
N PHE A 54 2.37 8.48 9.33
CA PHE A 54 3.78 8.78 9.16
C PHE A 54 4.00 9.74 7.98
N VAL A 55 4.79 10.77 8.22
CA VAL A 55 5.17 11.75 7.21
C VAL A 55 6.67 11.97 7.24
N ARG A 56 7.30 11.87 6.09
CA ARG A 56 8.69 12.25 5.90
C ARG A 56 8.75 13.61 5.22
N ALA A 57 9.43 14.56 5.84
CA ALA A 57 9.65 15.90 5.30
C ALA A 57 11.13 16.02 4.87
N GLY A 58 11.36 16.09 3.57
CA GLY A 58 12.71 16.04 3.01
C GLY A 58 13.39 14.70 3.25
N ASP A 59 14.73 14.71 3.35
CA ASP A 59 15.54 13.49 3.47
C ASP A 59 15.80 13.03 4.90
N ARG A 60 15.63 13.91 5.86
CA ARG A 60 16.06 13.67 7.25
C ARG A 60 14.95 13.73 8.28
N ASP A 61 13.97 14.63 8.09
CA ASP A 61 12.95 14.89 9.08
C ASP A 61 11.75 13.96 8.94
N TYR A 62 11.20 13.53 10.05
CA TYR A 62 10.01 12.70 10.08
C TYR A 62 9.06 13.12 11.20
N PHE A 63 7.79 12.86 10.97
CA PHE A 63 6.70 13.21 11.87
C PHE A 63 5.71 12.06 11.97
N LEU A 64 5.16 11.85 13.15
CA LEU A 64 3.94 11.07 13.34
C LEU A 64 2.82 12.04 13.67
N LEU A 65 1.86 12.14 12.76
CA LEU A 65 0.69 12.99 12.90
C LEU A 65 -0.48 12.16 13.42
N LYS A 66 -1.21 12.69 14.39
CA LYS A 66 -2.49 12.14 14.82
C LYS A 66 -3.58 12.48 13.82
N GLY A 67 -4.72 11.78 13.90
CA GLY A 67 -5.88 12.08 13.07
C GLY A 67 -6.43 13.50 13.26
N ASP A 68 -6.17 14.14 14.40
CA ASP A 68 -6.51 15.55 14.67
C ASP A 68 -5.47 16.56 14.14
N GLY A 69 -4.45 16.11 13.43
CA GLY A 69 -3.35 16.94 12.93
C GLY A 69 -2.27 17.25 13.94
N GLY A 70 -2.41 16.82 15.20
CA GLY A 70 -1.38 17.02 16.22
C GLY A 70 -0.15 16.17 15.94
N VAL A 71 1.04 16.75 16.12
CA VAL A 71 2.32 16.01 16.05
C VAL A 71 2.48 15.19 17.32
N SER A 72 2.55 13.87 17.23
CA SER A 72 2.80 12.99 18.37
C SER A 72 4.28 12.70 18.58
N VAL A 73 5.04 12.60 17.50
CA VAL A 73 6.49 12.39 17.49
C VAL A 73 7.07 13.18 16.33
N SER A 74 8.20 13.82 16.57
CA SER A 74 9.04 14.42 15.53
C SER A 74 10.49 14.04 15.78
N GLY A 75 11.23 13.84 14.71
CA GLY A 75 12.66 13.52 14.79
C GLY A 75 13.38 13.85 13.51
N SER A 76 14.70 13.79 13.58
CA SER A 76 15.59 13.97 12.44
C SER A 76 16.69 12.92 12.47
N VAL A 77 16.98 12.30 11.34
CA VAL A 77 18.13 11.40 11.18
C VAL A 77 19.32 12.24 10.72
N THR A 78 20.23 12.50 11.66
CA THR A 78 21.38 13.38 11.41
C THR A 78 22.52 12.65 10.69
N ASP A 79 22.70 11.35 10.96
CA ASP A 79 23.81 10.56 10.45
C ASP A 79 23.32 9.39 9.59
N GLY A 80 23.78 9.33 8.33
CA GLY A 80 23.49 8.24 7.43
C GLY A 80 22.12 8.35 6.74
N LEU A 81 21.59 7.21 6.35
CA LEU A 81 20.30 7.01 5.71
C LEU A 81 19.34 6.33 6.68
N ALA A 82 18.05 6.49 6.47
CA ALA A 82 17.04 5.79 7.24
C ALA A 82 15.99 5.14 6.33
N ALA A 83 15.66 3.89 6.66
CA ALA A 83 14.48 3.19 6.18
C ALA A 83 13.45 3.15 7.30
N PHE A 84 12.21 3.53 7.02
CA PHE A 84 11.14 3.61 8.00
C PHE A 84 10.13 2.48 7.81
N SER A 85 9.53 2.03 8.92
CA SER A 85 8.33 1.19 8.87
C SER A 85 7.15 1.98 8.31
N GLY A 86 6.19 1.29 7.68
CA GLY A 86 5.03 1.97 7.05
C GLY A 86 4.14 2.72 8.04
N ASN A 87 4.14 2.32 9.34
CA ASN A 87 3.45 3.04 10.41
C ASN A 87 4.31 4.15 11.05
N GLY A 88 5.59 4.26 10.67
CA GLY A 88 6.55 5.25 11.18
C GLY A 88 6.98 5.08 12.63
N LEU A 89 6.58 3.99 13.31
CA LEU A 89 6.94 3.76 14.71
C LEU A 89 8.37 3.26 14.88
N PHE A 90 8.99 2.78 13.80
CA PHE A 90 10.35 2.25 13.80
C PHE A 90 11.11 2.70 12.56
N TYR A 91 12.43 2.77 12.70
CA TYR A 91 13.33 2.98 11.58
C TYR A 91 14.64 2.24 11.76
N ALA A 92 15.27 1.90 10.64
CA ALA A 92 16.62 1.39 10.60
C ALA A 92 17.55 2.45 10.02
N ARG A 93 18.60 2.79 10.75
CA ARG A 93 19.68 3.67 10.32
C ARG A 93 20.81 2.84 9.69
N TYR A 94 21.34 3.31 8.60
CA TYR A 94 22.44 2.67 7.90
C TYR A 94 23.23 3.68 7.08
N GLN A 95 24.38 3.31 6.58
CA GLN A 95 25.18 4.13 5.68
C GLN A 95 25.21 3.52 4.29
N LYS A 96 25.34 4.36 3.25
CA LYS A 96 25.45 3.89 1.86
C LYS A 96 26.68 3.00 1.66
N VAL A 97 27.76 3.32 2.35
CA VAL A 97 28.98 2.51 2.48
C VAL A 97 29.27 2.46 3.96
N GLY A 98 28.83 1.42 4.63
CA GLY A 98 28.95 1.28 6.08
C GLY A 98 28.94 -0.18 6.49
N ASN A 99 29.26 -0.44 7.74
CA ASN A 99 29.43 -1.78 8.28
C ASN A 99 28.36 -2.13 9.30
N ASP A 100 27.34 -1.29 9.48
CA ASP A 100 26.33 -1.55 10.47
C ASP A 100 24.93 -1.09 10.03
N VAL A 101 23.92 -1.78 10.57
CA VAL A 101 22.52 -1.41 10.55
C VAL A 101 22.05 -1.34 11.98
N GLU A 102 21.48 -0.22 12.36
CA GLU A 102 20.94 0.02 13.71
C GLU A 102 19.44 0.23 13.62
N PHE A 103 18.68 -0.36 14.56
CA PHE A 103 17.23 -0.31 14.58
C PHE A 103 16.72 0.46 15.80
N PHE A 104 15.80 1.38 15.55
CA PHE A 104 15.29 2.34 16.53
C PHE A 104 13.77 2.38 16.52
N ASN A 105 13.19 2.81 17.65
CA ASN A 105 11.81 3.32 17.62
C ASN A 105 11.79 4.80 17.17
N ALA A 106 10.59 5.33 16.92
CA ALA A 106 10.41 6.70 16.48
C ALA A 106 10.86 7.76 17.52
N LYS A 107 11.07 7.38 18.79
CA LYS A 107 11.59 8.27 19.83
C LYS A 107 13.12 8.33 19.86
N GLY A 108 13.79 7.46 19.08
CA GLY A 108 15.24 7.39 19.00
C GLY A 108 15.87 6.36 19.95
N ASP A 109 15.09 5.52 20.65
CA ASP A 109 15.63 4.44 21.46
C ASP A 109 16.09 3.31 20.54
N ARG A 110 17.36 2.90 20.68
CA ARG A 110 17.95 1.81 19.90
C ARG A 110 17.61 0.46 20.49
N PHE A 111 17.05 -0.44 19.66
CA PHE A 111 16.75 -1.82 20.04
C PHE A 111 17.93 -2.76 19.80
N TRP A 112 18.53 -2.68 18.62
CA TRP A 112 19.65 -3.53 18.23
C TRP A 112 20.58 -2.87 17.22
N LYS A 113 21.76 -3.46 17.09
CA LYS A 113 22.76 -3.14 16.09
C LYS A 113 23.31 -4.45 15.53
N ILE A 114 23.44 -4.55 14.22
CA ILE A 114 23.99 -5.69 13.50
C ILE A 114 25.12 -5.20 12.58
N ASP A 115 26.26 -5.87 12.63
CA ASP A 115 27.34 -5.65 11.67
C ASP A 115 26.89 -6.15 10.30
N SER A 116 26.63 -5.23 9.40
CA SER A 116 26.08 -5.52 8.07
C SER A 116 26.31 -4.36 7.11
N MET A 117 26.69 -4.71 5.88
CA MET A 117 26.78 -3.76 4.75
C MET A 117 25.50 -3.76 3.89
N GLU A 118 24.41 -4.39 4.37
CA GLU A 118 23.16 -4.57 3.64
C GLU A 118 22.21 -3.39 3.86
N TYR A 119 21.29 -3.21 2.92
CA TYR A 119 20.27 -2.19 2.97
C TYR A 119 18.99 -2.71 3.64
N PRO A 120 18.49 -2.05 4.68
CA PRO A 120 17.29 -2.49 5.38
C PRO A 120 16.01 -2.08 4.66
N TYR A 121 15.03 -2.99 4.64
CA TYR A 121 13.64 -2.77 4.23
C TYR A 121 12.74 -3.21 5.37
N LEU A 122 11.87 -2.34 5.86
CA LEU A 122 11.04 -2.59 7.03
C LEU A 122 9.61 -2.94 6.65
N SER A 123 9.04 -3.93 7.35
CA SER A 123 7.61 -4.21 7.29
C SER A 123 6.79 -3.03 7.79
N PHE A 124 5.48 -3.04 7.49
CA PHE A 124 4.58 -1.97 7.91
C PHE A 124 4.62 -1.74 9.43
N GLY A 125 4.59 -2.81 10.23
CA GLY A 125 4.65 -2.76 11.69
C GLY A 125 6.06 -2.64 12.28
N GLY A 126 7.10 -2.72 11.45
CA GLY A 126 8.51 -2.72 11.88
C GLY A 126 8.97 -4.00 12.57
N LYS A 127 8.15 -5.07 12.57
CA LYS A 127 8.50 -6.33 13.25
C LYS A 127 9.42 -7.22 12.43
N VAL A 128 9.52 -6.96 11.14
CA VAL A 128 10.37 -7.68 10.19
C VAL A 128 11.22 -6.67 9.43
N VAL A 129 12.52 -6.95 9.37
CA VAL A 129 13.48 -6.20 8.55
C VAL A 129 14.12 -7.16 7.56
N LEU A 130 13.95 -6.89 6.26
CA LEU A 130 14.71 -7.56 5.22
C LEU A 130 16.01 -6.78 4.99
N LEU A 131 17.13 -7.48 5.03
CA LEU A 131 18.44 -6.95 4.73
C LEU A 131 18.87 -7.43 3.35
N MET A 132 19.10 -6.52 2.42
CA MET A 132 19.48 -6.81 1.03
C MET A 132 20.90 -6.35 0.75
N ASN A 133 21.70 -7.23 0.11
CA ASN A 133 23.05 -6.88 -0.34
C ASN A 133 23.06 -5.67 -1.29
N GLY A 134 24.14 -4.93 -1.32
CA GLY A 134 24.29 -3.77 -2.19
C GLY A 134 24.22 -4.09 -3.70
N ASP A 135 24.57 -5.30 -4.10
CA ASP A 135 24.42 -5.82 -5.47
C ASP A 135 23.06 -6.47 -5.74
N GLN A 136 22.15 -6.42 -4.77
CA GLN A 136 20.80 -7.02 -4.81
C GLN A 136 20.80 -8.55 -4.99
N SER A 137 21.92 -9.24 -4.76
CA SER A 137 22.04 -10.67 -5.00
C SER A 137 21.66 -11.55 -3.81
N GLY A 138 21.38 -10.96 -2.66
CA GLY A 138 21.09 -11.68 -1.43
C GLY A 138 20.15 -10.94 -0.50
N ILE A 139 19.29 -11.71 0.15
CA ILE A 139 18.31 -11.22 1.14
C ILE A 139 18.37 -12.14 2.35
N ARG A 140 18.37 -11.56 3.53
CA ARG A 140 18.13 -12.23 4.82
C ARG A 140 17.12 -11.43 5.64
N MET A 141 16.52 -12.08 6.62
CA MET A 141 15.51 -11.49 7.45
C MET A 141 15.99 -11.39 8.89
N VAL A 142 15.62 -10.29 9.55
CA VAL A 142 15.85 -10.02 10.97
C VAL A 142 14.51 -9.75 11.63
N ASP A 143 14.29 -10.33 12.80
CA ASP A 143 13.10 -10.05 13.60
C ASP A 143 13.23 -8.75 14.41
N TYR A 144 12.14 -8.37 15.09
CA TYR A 144 12.07 -7.20 15.94
C TYR A 144 13.17 -7.17 17.04
N ASN A 145 13.63 -8.34 17.51
CA ASN A 145 14.64 -8.44 18.57
C ASN A 145 16.07 -8.44 18.03
N GLY A 146 16.26 -8.36 16.72
CA GLY A 146 17.57 -8.42 16.09
C GLY A 146 18.07 -9.83 15.79
N ASN A 147 17.22 -10.86 15.94
CA ASN A 147 17.60 -12.22 15.63
C ASN A 147 17.49 -12.47 14.12
N LEU A 148 18.54 -13.06 13.56
CA LEU A 148 18.52 -13.53 12.18
C LEU A 148 17.58 -14.73 12.04
N ALA A 149 16.64 -14.65 11.11
CA ALA A 149 15.86 -15.81 10.70
C ALA A 149 16.71 -16.80 9.91
N ASN A 150 16.28 -18.07 9.89
CA ASN A 150 17.01 -19.12 9.17
C ASN A 150 16.99 -18.95 7.64
N ILE A 151 16.11 -18.09 7.11
CA ILE A 151 16.02 -17.88 5.68
C ILE A 151 17.13 -16.97 5.18
N ARG A 152 17.81 -17.46 4.14
CA ARG A 152 18.74 -16.68 3.34
C ARG A 152 18.53 -17.04 1.87
N ILE A 153 18.19 -16.06 1.08
CA ILE A 153 18.05 -16.20 -0.38
C ILE A 153 19.25 -15.51 -1.01
N SER A 154 19.98 -16.21 -1.87
CA SER A 154 21.21 -15.69 -2.49
C SER A 154 21.39 -16.19 -3.91
N GLY A 155 22.26 -15.51 -4.68
CA GLY A 155 22.60 -15.87 -6.06
C GLY A 155 21.55 -15.49 -7.11
N ARG A 156 20.61 -14.60 -6.77
CA ARG A 156 19.55 -14.11 -7.68
C ARG A 156 19.41 -12.62 -7.51
N THR A 157 19.26 -11.88 -8.60
CA THR A 157 19.04 -10.43 -8.56
C THR A 157 17.61 -10.13 -8.13
N CYS A 158 17.43 -9.52 -6.97
CA CYS A 158 16.15 -9.08 -6.45
C CYS A 158 15.63 -7.89 -7.25
N THR A 159 14.38 -7.98 -7.70
CA THR A 159 13.72 -6.92 -8.47
C THR A 159 12.53 -6.31 -7.74
N ALA A 160 11.94 -7.04 -6.80
CA ALA A 160 10.77 -6.57 -6.05
C ALA A 160 10.78 -7.08 -4.61
N ILE A 161 10.41 -6.19 -3.69
CA ILE A 161 10.13 -6.49 -2.28
C ILE A 161 8.77 -5.90 -1.94
N ALA A 162 7.97 -6.64 -1.20
CA ALA A 162 6.70 -6.17 -0.66
C ALA A 162 6.50 -6.67 0.78
N PHE A 163 5.71 -5.94 1.52
CA PHE A 163 5.23 -6.30 2.84
C PHE A 163 3.72 -6.20 2.88
N SER A 164 3.10 -6.99 3.74
CA SER A 164 1.67 -6.85 4.04
C SER A 164 1.40 -5.56 4.83
N ASP A 165 0.20 -5.01 4.68
CA ASP A 165 -0.16 -3.71 5.28
C ASP A 165 -0.13 -3.71 6.82
N ALA A 166 -0.31 -4.87 7.46
CA ALA A 166 -0.34 -4.95 8.92
C ALA A 166 0.06 -6.30 9.51
N GLY A 167 0.39 -7.31 8.70
CA GLY A 167 0.61 -8.70 9.16
C GLY A 167 2.07 -9.12 9.27
N ASP A 168 3.01 -8.23 8.91
CA ASP A 168 4.45 -8.47 8.87
C ASP A 168 4.88 -9.66 7.96
N TYR A 169 3.99 -10.12 7.05
CA TYR A 169 4.37 -11.01 5.96
C TYR A 169 5.17 -10.23 4.92
N SER A 170 6.04 -10.92 4.23
CA SER A 170 6.86 -10.30 3.17
C SER A 170 6.90 -11.16 1.92
N ALA A 171 7.20 -10.52 0.80
CA ALA A 171 7.40 -11.17 -0.48
C ALA A 171 8.63 -10.61 -1.17
N VAL A 172 9.38 -11.48 -1.84
CA VAL A 172 10.56 -11.13 -2.62
C VAL A 172 10.50 -11.77 -4.00
N GLY A 173 10.84 -11.00 -5.01
CA GLY A 173 10.82 -11.42 -6.42
C GLY A 173 12.13 -11.09 -7.12
N PHE A 174 12.44 -11.88 -8.15
CA PHE A 174 13.74 -11.89 -8.77
C PHE A 174 13.68 -11.72 -10.29
N LEU A 175 14.81 -11.36 -10.86
CA LEU A 175 15.01 -11.16 -12.30
C LEU A 175 14.80 -12.45 -13.11
N ASP A 176 15.06 -13.62 -12.51
CA ASP A 176 14.85 -14.93 -13.13
C ASP A 176 13.40 -15.41 -13.11
N GLY A 177 12.48 -14.58 -12.59
CA GLY A 177 11.06 -14.88 -12.47
C GLY A 177 10.68 -15.67 -11.21
N SER A 178 11.63 -16.04 -10.36
CA SER A 178 11.32 -16.69 -9.09
C SER A 178 10.76 -15.69 -8.07
N TYR A 179 9.89 -16.16 -7.18
CA TYR A 179 9.35 -15.36 -6.09
C TYR A 179 9.05 -16.20 -4.86
N TYR A 180 9.09 -15.55 -3.69
CA TYR A 180 8.91 -16.17 -2.39
C TYR A 180 7.93 -15.34 -1.56
N PHE A 181 7.03 -16.01 -0.86
CA PHE A 181 6.25 -15.42 0.23
C PHE A 181 6.77 -15.96 1.55
N LEU A 182 6.97 -15.06 2.52
CA LEU A 182 7.64 -15.33 3.78
C LEU A 182 6.74 -14.96 4.94
N SER A 183 6.69 -15.83 5.96
CA SER A 183 6.03 -15.53 7.22
C SER A 183 6.82 -14.51 8.05
N PRO A 184 6.21 -13.90 9.08
CA PRO A 184 6.92 -13.01 10.01
C PRO A 184 8.09 -13.66 10.75
N LYS A 185 8.11 -15.01 10.82
CA LYS A 185 9.20 -15.79 11.42
C LYS A 185 10.33 -16.16 10.44
N GLY A 186 10.24 -15.69 9.19
CA GLY A 186 11.20 -16.04 8.15
C GLY A 186 11.06 -17.47 7.62
N THR A 187 9.90 -18.09 7.78
CA THR A 187 9.60 -19.34 7.10
C THR A 187 9.07 -19.05 5.71
N MET A 188 9.59 -19.76 4.71
CA MET A 188 9.03 -19.74 3.37
C MET A 188 7.66 -20.44 3.40
N ILE A 189 6.60 -19.68 3.09
CA ILE A 189 5.22 -20.20 3.06
C ILE A 189 4.76 -20.54 1.64
N HIS A 190 5.42 -19.97 0.63
CA HIS A 190 5.19 -20.32 -0.77
C HIS A 190 6.42 -19.93 -1.61
N TYR A 191 6.65 -20.72 -2.65
CA TYR A 191 7.65 -20.47 -3.69
C TYR A 191 7.01 -20.70 -5.06
N GLY A 192 7.27 -19.80 -6.00
CA GLY A 192 6.80 -19.95 -7.37
C GLY A 192 7.79 -19.41 -8.39
N MET A 193 7.51 -19.77 -9.65
CA MET A 193 8.24 -19.29 -10.82
C MET A 193 7.25 -18.74 -11.85
N THR A 194 7.61 -17.64 -12.47
CA THR A 194 6.91 -17.13 -13.65
C THR A 194 7.44 -17.79 -14.93
N PRO A 195 6.76 -17.68 -16.08
CA PRO A 195 7.24 -18.26 -17.34
C PRO A 195 8.66 -17.83 -17.69
N LYS A 196 9.40 -18.72 -18.35
CA LYS A 196 10.78 -18.44 -18.79
C LYS A 196 10.86 -17.16 -19.65
N GLY A 197 11.85 -16.32 -19.35
CA GLY A 197 12.07 -15.06 -20.07
C GLY A 197 11.25 -13.90 -19.54
N THR A 198 10.61 -14.07 -18.38
CA THR A 198 9.94 -13.00 -17.64
C THR A 198 10.65 -12.72 -16.32
N MET A 199 10.45 -11.52 -15.78
CA MET A 199 10.96 -11.13 -14.46
C MET A 199 9.82 -10.66 -13.57
N VAL A 200 9.99 -10.78 -12.25
CA VAL A 200 9.06 -10.21 -11.29
C VAL A 200 9.25 -8.69 -11.23
N LYS A 201 8.16 -7.94 -11.44
CA LYS A 201 8.15 -6.47 -11.45
C LYS A 201 7.50 -5.88 -10.21
N GLY A 202 6.61 -6.63 -9.56
CA GLY A 202 5.90 -6.19 -8.36
C GLY A 202 5.32 -7.36 -7.60
N LEU A 203 5.08 -7.16 -6.31
CA LEU A 203 4.52 -8.14 -5.40
C LEU A 203 3.55 -7.47 -4.44
N ALA A 204 2.59 -8.23 -3.97
CA ALA A 204 1.78 -7.89 -2.81
C ALA A 204 1.46 -9.16 -2.03
N VAL A 205 1.26 -9.04 -0.73
CA VAL A 205 0.82 -10.09 0.16
C VAL A 205 -0.20 -9.52 1.13
N ASN A 206 -1.29 -10.24 1.39
CA ASN A 206 -2.31 -9.79 2.29
C ASN A 206 -1.90 -9.93 3.77
N ARG A 207 -2.72 -9.38 4.66
CA ARG A 207 -2.41 -9.25 6.08
C ARG A 207 -2.12 -10.56 6.80
N ASP A 208 -2.79 -11.64 6.44
CA ASP A 208 -2.68 -12.96 7.09
C ASP A 208 -1.80 -13.95 6.32
N GLY A 209 -1.23 -13.54 5.19
CA GLY A 209 -0.37 -14.37 4.36
C GLY A 209 -1.09 -15.48 3.60
N SER A 210 -2.43 -15.45 3.52
CA SER A 210 -3.21 -16.46 2.79
C SER A 210 -3.22 -16.24 1.28
N HIS A 211 -3.08 -14.99 0.84
CA HIS A 211 -3.09 -14.62 -0.58
C HIS A 211 -1.96 -13.65 -0.92
N GLY A 212 -1.50 -13.77 -2.16
CA GLY A 212 -0.51 -12.86 -2.72
C GLY A 212 -0.82 -12.50 -4.16
N ALA A 213 -0.10 -11.51 -4.69
CA ALA A 213 -0.11 -11.18 -6.10
C ALA A 213 1.31 -10.96 -6.61
N VAL A 214 1.53 -11.37 -7.86
CA VAL A 214 2.82 -11.27 -8.56
C VAL A 214 2.59 -10.58 -9.89
N HIS A 215 3.09 -9.36 -10.03
CA HIS A 215 3.20 -8.68 -11.32
C HIS A 215 4.51 -9.09 -11.96
N TYR A 216 4.44 -9.63 -13.14
CA TYR A 216 5.60 -10.11 -13.88
C TYR A 216 5.44 -9.90 -15.38
N GLY A 217 6.52 -9.96 -16.10
CA GLY A 217 6.52 -9.82 -17.54
C GLY A 217 7.90 -9.62 -18.15
N ASN A 218 7.89 -9.20 -19.38
CA ASN A 218 9.09 -8.85 -20.16
C ASN A 218 8.97 -7.41 -20.71
N THR A 219 9.59 -7.13 -21.86
CA THR A 219 9.50 -5.83 -22.54
C THR A 219 8.26 -5.67 -23.39
N GLU A 220 7.51 -6.74 -23.65
CA GLU A 220 6.37 -6.76 -24.57
C GLU A 220 5.05 -6.97 -23.85
N THR A 221 5.03 -7.86 -22.86
CA THR A 221 3.80 -8.27 -22.18
C THR A 221 4.00 -8.36 -20.68
N ASP A 222 2.98 -7.96 -19.94
CA ASP A 222 2.90 -8.10 -18.49
C ASP A 222 1.64 -8.83 -18.06
N ARG A 223 1.73 -9.50 -16.91
CA ARG A 223 0.64 -10.24 -16.29
C ARG A 223 0.62 -10.02 -14.78
N VAL A 224 -0.55 -10.18 -14.22
CA VAL A 224 -0.74 -10.32 -12.78
C VAL A 224 -1.21 -11.73 -12.48
N ARG A 225 -0.48 -12.41 -11.61
CA ARG A 225 -0.86 -13.69 -11.02
C ARG A 225 -1.40 -13.43 -9.63
N VAL A 226 -2.62 -13.87 -9.35
CA VAL A 226 -3.21 -13.88 -8.01
C VAL A 226 -3.03 -15.28 -7.44
N VAL A 227 -2.42 -15.39 -6.27
CA VAL A 227 -1.98 -16.67 -5.68
C VAL A 227 -2.74 -16.92 -4.39
N ALA A 228 -3.37 -18.09 -4.28
CA ALA A 228 -3.85 -18.64 -3.01
C ALA A 228 -2.70 -19.44 -2.36
N ILE A 229 -2.01 -18.83 -1.39
CA ILE A 229 -0.72 -19.30 -0.89
C ILE A 229 -0.80 -20.71 -0.27
N ALA A 230 -1.89 -21.02 0.44
CA ALA A 230 -2.02 -22.31 1.15
C ALA A 230 -2.30 -23.50 0.22
N SER A 231 -3.00 -23.27 -0.91
CA SER A 231 -3.36 -24.34 -1.88
C SER A 231 -2.41 -24.43 -3.05
N ASP A 232 -1.50 -23.49 -3.19
CA ASP A 232 -0.60 -23.36 -4.37
C ASP A 232 -1.35 -23.12 -5.69
N ASP A 233 -2.63 -22.68 -5.59
CA ASP A 233 -3.45 -22.34 -6.76
C ASP A 233 -3.22 -20.90 -7.17
N TYR A 234 -3.34 -20.63 -8.47
CA TYR A 234 -3.26 -19.26 -8.97
C TYR A 234 -4.08 -19.07 -10.24
N ASP A 235 -4.48 -17.83 -10.44
CA ASP A 235 -5.08 -17.34 -11.69
C ASP A 235 -4.27 -16.17 -12.23
N GLU A 236 -4.33 -15.97 -13.56
CA GLU A 236 -3.55 -14.95 -14.24
C GLU A 236 -4.44 -14.02 -15.08
N VAL A 237 -4.06 -12.74 -15.10
CA VAL A 237 -4.71 -11.70 -15.90
C VAL A 237 -3.65 -10.98 -16.72
N ASP A 238 -3.89 -10.88 -18.04
CA ASP A 238 -3.05 -10.11 -18.93
C ASP A 238 -3.26 -8.60 -18.69
N LEU A 239 -2.17 -7.85 -18.60
CA LEU A 239 -2.21 -6.39 -18.60
C LEU A 239 -2.20 -5.86 -20.02
N ALA A 240 -2.76 -4.67 -20.22
CA ALA A 240 -2.83 -4.06 -21.55
C ALA A 240 -1.46 -3.63 -22.08
N HIS A 241 -0.54 -3.33 -21.18
CA HIS A 241 0.78 -2.80 -21.54
C HIS A 241 1.88 -3.42 -20.68
N ALA A 242 3.07 -3.53 -21.26
CA ALA A 242 4.27 -3.83 -20.50
C ALA A 242 4.72 -2.58 -19.71
N HIS A 243 5.01 -2.78 -18.44
CA HIS A 243 5.50 -1.71 -17.56
C HIS A 243 7.04 -1.72 -17.54
N PRO A 244 7.70 -0.62 -17.84
CA PRO A 244 9.15 -0.51 -17.75
C PRO A 244 9.63 -0.48 -16.29
N VAL A 245 8.74 -0.09 -15.36
CA VAL A 245 9.05 0.09 -13.95
C VAL A 245 8.04 -0.63 -13.06
N LYS A 246 8.38 -0.74 -11.79
CA LYS A 246 7.50 -1.28 -10.74
C LYS A 246 6.17 -0.53 -10.72
N THR A 247 5.07 -1.27 -10.64
CA THR A 247 3.73 -0.71 -10.40
C THR A 247 3.21 -1.07 -9.02
N SER A 248 2.27 -0.28 -8.51
CA SER A 248 1.67 -0.52 -7.20
C SER A 248 0.64 -1.63 -7.28
N LEU A 249 0.76 -2.60 -6.36
CA LEU A 249 -0.17 -3.69 -6.13
C LEU A 249 -0.62 -3.71 -4.68
N HIS A 250 -1.83 -4.19 -4.47
CA HIS A 250 -2.37 -4.46 -3.15
C HIS A 250 -3.25 -5.71 -3.19
N VAL A 251 -3.21 -6.53 -2.13
CA VAL A 251 -4.09 -7.70 -1.97
C VAL A 251 -4.82 -7.57 -0.64
N ASN A 252 -6.17 -7.60 -0.69
CA ASN A 252 -6.99 -7.52 0.51
C ASN A 252 -7.14 -8.88 1.23
N GLY A 253 -7.84 -8.89 2.38
CA GLY A 253 -8.08 -10.09 3.17
C GLY A 253 -8.85 -11.20 2.42
N GLY A 254 -9.67 -10.85 1.44
CA GLY A 254 -10.40 -11.81 0.59
C GLY A 254 -9.62 -12.28 -0.64
N GLY A 255 -8.35 -11.90 -0.79
CA GLY A 255 -7.51 -12.28 -1.93
C GLY A 255 -7.74 -11.47 -3.20
N TYR A 256 -8.56 -10.42 -3.15
CA TYR A 256 -8.73 -9.54 -4.32
C TYR A 256 -7.49 -8.66 -4.50
N CYS A 257 -7.01 -8.60 -5.73
CA CYS A 257 -5.84 -7.81 -6.11
C CYS A 257 -6.26 -6.50 -6.78
N THR A 258 -5.74 -5.38 -6.29
CA THR A 258 -5.82 -4.08 -6.96
C THR A 258 -4.47 -3.78 -7.60
N ILE A 259 -4.46 -3.39 -8.87
CA ILE A 259 -3.27 -2.96 -9.59
C ILE A 259 -3.55 -1.70 -10.39
N ILE A 260 -2.56 -0.81 -10.45
CA ILE A 260 -2.58 0.38 -11.29
C ILE A 260 -1.81 0.06 -12.58
N ASP A 261 -2.55 -0.26 -13.63
CA ASP A 261 -2.02 -0.40 -15.00
C ASP A 261 -1.76 0.99 -15.63
N THR A 262 -1.26 1.06 -16.81
CA THR A 262 -0.87 2.32 -17.47
C THR A 262 -2.05 3.26 -17.67
N ASP A 263 -3.20 2.73 -18.09
CA ASP A 263 -4.40 3.49 -18.48
C ASP A 263 -5.64 3.12 -17.67
N ARG A 264 -5.48 2.30 -16.63
CA ARG A 264 -6.60 1.78 -15.83
C ARG A 264 -6.20 1.36 -14.42
N VAL A 265 -7.15 1.33 -13.52
CA VAL A 265 -7.07 0.60 -12.26
C VAL A 265 -7.89 -0.66 -12.39
N LEU A 266 -7.28 -1.81 -12.14
CA LEU A 266 -7.95 -3.11 -12.17
C LEU A 266 -8.17 -3.60 -10.74
N TYR A 267 -9.36 -4.16 -10.49
CA TYR A 267 -9.70 -4.90 -9.29
C TYR A 267 -10.04 -6.33 -9.71
N ILE A 268 -9.22 -7.28 -9.29
CA ILE A 268 -9.17 -8.67 -9.77
C ILE A 268 -9.55 -9.59 -8.62
N SER A 269 -10.49 -10.50 -8.84
CA SER A 269 -10.86 -11.52 -7.85
C SER A 269 -9.79 -12.61 -7.72
N PRO A 270 -9.81 -13.41 -6.64
CA PRO A 270 -8.92 -14.57 -6.49
C PRO A 270 -9.00 -15.56 -7.66
N SER A 271 -10.13 -15.62 -8.36
CA SER A 271 -10.34 -16.47 -9.55
C SER A 271 -9.95 -15.80 -10.87
N GLY A 272 -9.11 -14.77 -10.86
CA GLY A 272 -8.65 -14.09 -12.07
C GLY A 272 -9.69 -13.23 -12.81
N SER A 273 -10.93 -13.12 -12.28
CA SER A 273 -11.94 -12.29 -12.93
C SER A 273 -11.74 -10.81 -12.61
N VAL A 274 -11.68 -9.96 -13.64
CA VAL A 274 -11.65 -8.51 -13.47
C VAL A 274 -13.04 -8.03 -13.04
N LYS A 275 -13.16 -7.58 -11.80
CA LYS A 275 -14.42 -7.08 -11.20
C LYS A 275 -14.62 -5.60 -11.45
N LEU A 276 -13.54 -4.84 -11.56
CA LEU A 276 -13.57 -3.41 -11.79
C LEU A 276 -12.45 -3.04 -12.74
N ASN A 277 -12.77 -2.19 -13.71
CA ASN A 277 -11.84 -1.61 -14.67
C ASN A 277 -12.14 -0.11 -14.76
N ILE A 278 -11.38 0.69 -14.01
CA ILE A 278 -11.53 2.14 -13.97
C ILE A 278 -10.54 2.73 -14.96
N PRO A 279 -11.00 3.38 -16.05
CA PRO A 279 -10.11 4.07 -16.97
C PRO A 279 -9.41 5.23 -16.25
N VAL A 280 -8.12 5.33 -16.46
CA VAL A 280 -7.26 6.36 -15.91
C VAL A 280 -6.64 7.09 -17.09
N PRO A 281 -6.74 8.43 -17.19
CA PRO A 281 -5.96 9.17 -18.16
C PRO A 281 -4.48 8.81 -17.98
N ALA A 282 -3.75 8.64 -19.08
CA ALA A 282 -2.37 8.14 -19.07
C ALA A 282 -1.57 8.73 -17.90
N LYS A 283 -1.19 7.87 -16.95
CA LYS A 283 -0.43 8.28 -15.77
C LYS A 283 0.99 8.70 -16.17
N ARG A 284 1.56 9.59 -15.39
CA ARG A 284 3.00 9.86 -15.44
C ARG A 284 3.74 8.63 -14.93
N GLU A 285 4.78 8.21 -15.61
CA GLU A 285 5.71 7.22 -15.05
C GLU A 285 6.24 7.75 -13.71
N GLY A 286 6.07 6.96 -12.65
CA GLY A 286 6.64 7.30 -11.36
C GLY A 286 5.79 6.91 -10.18
N HIS A 287 5.03 7.86 -9.63
CA HIS A 287 4.44 7.67 -8.31
C HIS A 287 2.97 7.23 -8.39
N SER A 288 2.66 6.16 -7.68
CA SER A 288 1.29 5.73 -7.44
C SER A 288 1.22 4.98 -6.11
N SER A 289 0.11 5.08 -5.40
CA SER A 289 -0.11 4.35 -4.16
C SER A 289 -1.51 3.74 -4.12
N ILE A 290 -1.64 2.65 -3.38
CA ILE A 290 -2.90 1.98 -3.09
C ILE A 290 -2.95 1.77 -1.59
N SER A 291 -4.06 2.14 -0.98
CA SER A 291 -4.36 1.86 0.42
C SER A 291 -5.77 1.32 0.55
N CYS A 292 -5.96 0.36 1.46
CA CYS A 292 -7.24 -0.27 1.73
C CYS A 292 -7.55 -0.22 3.22
N SER A 293 -8.82 -0.02 3.55
CA SER A 293 -9.33 -0.15 4.91
C SER A 293 -10.75 -0.70 4.87
N GLY A 294 -10.94 -1.94 5.34
CA GLY A 294 -12.20 -2.66 5.15
C GLY A 294 -12.52 -2.83 3.66
N ALA A 295 -13.72 -2.42 3.26
CA ALA A 295 -14.19 -2.47 1.87
C ALA A 295 -13.79 -1.25 1.03
N LEU A 296 -13.05 -0.28 1.59
CA LEU A 296 -12.65 0.94 0.89
C LEU A 296 -11.25 0.86 0.33
N TYR A 297 -11.09 1.43 -0.86
CA TYR A 297 -9.83 1.58 -1.57
C TYR A 297 -9.58 3.04 -1.92
N ALA A 298 -8.41 3.54 -1.56
CA ALA A 298 -7.88 4.80 -2.03
C ALA A 298 -6.72 4.52 -2.98
N VAL A 299 -6.83 5.00 -4.19
CA VAL A 299 -5.79 4.89 -5.23
C VAL A 299 -5.37 6.27 -5.63
N SER A 300 -4.08 6.56 -5.52
CA SER A 300 -3.53 7.81 -6.01
C SER A 300 -2.48 7.58 -7.09
N TYR A 301 -2.42 8.50 -8.04
CA TYR A 301 -1.44 8.49 -9.12
C TYR A 301 -1.22 9.88 -9.67
N THR A 302 -0.04 10.08 -10.27
CA THR A 302 0.27 11.33 -10.97
C THR A 302 -0.01 11.16 -12.45
N MET A 303 -0.77 12.09 -13.05
CA MET A 303 -1.05 12.09 -14.48
C MET A 303 0.18 12.55 -15.26
N ARG A 304 0.35 12.03 -16.50
CA ARG A 304 1.50 12.35 -17.36
C ARG A 304 1.61 13.85 -17.65
N THR A 305 0.49 14.48 -17.87
CA THR A 305 0.38 15.93 -18.08
C THR A 305 -0.75 16.45 -17.20
N GLY A 306 -0.46 16.81 -15.97
CA GLY A 306 -1.52 17.33 -15.12
C GLY A 306 -1.29 17.08 -13.62
N PRO A 307 -2.35 17.24 -12.83
CA PRO A 307 -2.31 17.11 -11.39
C PRO A 307 -2.14 15.65 -10.96
N SER A 308 -1.82 15.45 -9.70
CA SER A 308 -2.02 14.15 -9.04
C SER A 308 -3.51 13.92 -8.80
N ARG A 309 -3.97 12.68 -8.94
CA ARG A 309 -5.38 12.31 -8.79
C ARG A 309 -5.56 11.26 -7.72
N LEU A 310 -6.63 11.40 -6.99
CA LEU A 310 -7.15 10.43 -6.03
C LEU A 310 -8.44 9.82 -6.55
N LEU A 311 -8.55 8.49 -6.44
CA LEU A 311 -9.78 7.72 -6.61
C LEU A 311 -10.11 7.06 -5.28
N LEU A 312 -11.38 7.11 -4.88
CA LEU A 312 -11.92 6.35 -3.75
C LEU A 312 -13.06 5.48 -4.27
N PHE A 313 -13.00 4.18 -4.02
CA PHE A 313 -14.02 3.22 -4.44
C PHE A 313 -14.18 2.10 -3.40
N ARG A 314 -15.30 1.38 -3.49
CA ARG A 314 -15.57 0.19 -2.68
C ARG A 314 -15.17 -1.09 -3.41
N ASP A 315 -15.05 -2.16 -2.65
CA ASP A 315 -14.76 -3.52 -3.15
C ASP A 315 -15.86 -4.11 -4.05
N ASP A 316 -17.08 -3.53 -4.02
CA ASP A 316 -18.15 -3.84 -4.98
C ASP A 316 -17.99 -3.11 -6.34
N GLY A 317 -16.96 -2.29 -6.49
CA GLY A 317 -16.66 -1.54 -7.70
C GLY A 317 -17.36 -0.19 -7.81
N VAL A 318 -18.06 0.24 -6.77
CA VAL A 318 -18.72 1.56 -6.78
C VAL A 318 -17.69 2.66 -6.54
N MET A 319 -17.53 3.54 -7.54
CA MET A 319 -16.74 4.76 -7.40
C MET A 319 -17.45 5.73 -6.48
N LEU A 320 -16.78 6.14 -5.40
CA LEU A 320 -17.32 7.06 -4.40
C LEU A 320 -16.86 8.49 -4.64
N PHE A 321 -15.59 8.66 -5.06
CA PHE A 321 -15.00 9.97 -5.14
C PHE A 321 -13.80 10.00 -6.10
N THR A 322 -13.65 11.12 -6.80
CA THR A 322 -12.49 11.43 -7.61
C THR A 322 -12.10 12.88 -7.39
N LYS A 323 -10.84 13.15 -7.13
CA LYS A 323 -10.34 14.51 -6.92
C LYS A 323 -8.96 14.72 -7.50
N ASP A 324 -8.77 15.85 -8.16
CA ASP A 324 -7.48 16.30 -8.65
C ASP A 324 -6.82 17.25 -7.64
N PHE A 325 -5.50 17.12 -7.51
CA PHE A 325 -4.67 17.92 -6.64
C PHE A 325 -3.65 18.68 -7.52
N PRO A 326 -4.02 19.88 -8.00
CA PRO A 326 -3.13 20.70 -8.81
C PRO A 326 -1.95 21.17 -7.96
N GLY A 327 -0.75 21.12 -8.54
CA GLY A 327 0.48 21.53 -7.85
C GLY A 327 1.21 20.40 -7.10
N GLU A 328 0.55 19.27 -6.83
CA GLU A 328 1.21 18.13 -6.23
C GLU A 328 1.87 17.26 -7.31
N SER A 329 3.21 17.10 -7.23
CA SER A 329 3.98 16.28 -8.16
C SER A 329 3.88 14.78 -7.88
N PHE A 330 3.43 14.41 -6.69
CA PHE A 330 3.02 13.08 -6.29
C PHE A 330 1.94 13.16 -5.21
N LEU A 331 1.28 12.04 -4.96
CA LEU A 331 0.27 11.92 -3.91
C LEU A 331 0.33 10.49 -3.34
N ASP A 332 0.54 10.37 -2.04
CA ASP A 332 0.40 9.12 -1.28
C ASP A 332 -0.94 9.13 -0.54
N ALA A 333 -1.71 8.08 -0.68
CA ALA A 333 -2.96 7.91 0.04
C ALA A 333 -2.83 6.83 1.12
N SER A 334 -3.38 7.08 2.30
CA SER A 334 -3.49 6.12 3.40
C SER A 334 -4.87 6.17 4.03
N LEU A 335 -5.53 5.01 4.07
CA LEU A 335 -6.84 4.82 4.71
C LEU A 335 -6.64 4.15 6.07
N ARG A 336 -7.19 4.75 7.14
CA ARG A 336 -7.15 4.17 8.49
C ARG A 336 -8.33 4.69 9.31
N GLU A 337 -9.05 3.78 9.97
CA GLU A 337 -10.06 4.12 10.98
C GLU A 337 -11.06 5.21 10.54
N GLY A 338 -11.53 5.14 9.30
CA GLY A 338 -12.46 6.14 8.75
C GLY A 338 -11.81 7.47 8.35
N LEU A 339 -10.49 7.55 8.36
CA LEU A 339 -9.72 8.70 7.89
C LEU A 339 -9.03 8.38 6.57
N LEU A 340 -9.03 9.35 5.68
CA LEU A 340 -8.24 9.40 4.47
C LEU A 340 -7.15 10.45 4.65
N PHE A 341 -5.93 10.00 4.77
CA PHE A 341 -4.76 10.85 4.85
C PHE A 341 -4.04 10.87 3.50
N LEU A 342 -3.68 12.07 3.05
CA LEU A 342 -2.97 12.29 1.80
C LEU A 342 -1.69 13.05 2.08
N ARG A 343 -0.58 12.54 1.55
CA ARG A 343 0.71 13.22 1.53
C ARG A 343 1.05 13.58 0.10
N GLY A 344 1.18 14.87 -0.17
CA GLY A 344 1.68 15.41 -1.42
C GLY A 344 3.17 15.76 -1.38
N SER A 345 3.67 16.45 -2.41
CA SER A 345 5.05 16.92 -2.49
C SER A 345 5.38 17.98 -1.44
N ASP A 346 4.46 18.88 -1.18
CA ASP A 346 4.63 20.02 -0.27
C ASP A 346 3.54 20.11 0.80
N SER A 347 2.52 19.27 0.73
CA SER A 347 1.32 19.37 1.57
C SER A 347 0.89 18.04 2.15
N VAL A 348 0.16 18.09 3.24
CA VAL A 348 -0.56 16.98 3.84
C VAL A 348 -2.02 17.36 4.04
N PHE A 349 -2.92 16.39 3.87
CA PHE A 349 -4.36 16.57 4.00
C PHE A 349 -4.95 15.42 4.79
N CYS A 350 -5.96 15.69 5.59
CA CYS A 350 -6.74 14.66 6.26
C CYS A 350 -8.23 14.92 6.02
N TYR A 351 -8.93 13.86 5.69
CA TYR A 351 -10.38 13.87 5.50
C TYR A 351 -10.99 12.78 6.37
N SER A 352 -12.14 13.07 7.00
CA SER A 352 -12.99 12.04 7.60
C SER A 352 -13.97 11.50 6.56
N LEU A 353 -14.26 10.21 6.68
CA LEU A 353 -15.16 9.48 5.81
C LEU A 353 -16.36 9.04 6.64
N HIS A 354 -17.53 9.67 6.40
CA HIS A 354 -18.78 9.36 7.08
C HIS A 354 -19.72 8.54 6.18
N GLY A 355 -20.65 7.81 6.78
CA GLY A 355 -21.62 6.98 6.04
C GLY A 355 -21.06 5.63 5.57
N ILE A 356 -19.84 5.29 5.95
CA ILE A 356 -19.24 4.00 5.67
C ILE A 356 -19.61 3.07 6.82
N GLN A 357 -20.45 2.07 6.56
CA GLN A 357 -20.59 0.94 7.47
C GLN A 357 -19.30 0.15 7.41
N THR A 358 -18.43 0.30 8.41
CA THR A 358 -17.36 -0.67 8.67
C THR A 358 -18.03 -1.96 9.13
N PRO A 359 -17.75 -3.10 8.48
CA PRO A 359 -18.30 -4.38 8.89
C PRO A 359 -17.81 -4.79 10.29
#